data_4b6fdd864cf7d253fda4fa1ea85adfaf
#
_entry.id   4b6fdd864cf7d253fda4fa1ea85adfaf
#
_cell.length_a   1.000
_cell.length_b   1.000
_cell.length_c   1.000
_cell.angle_alpha   90.00
_cell.angle_beta   90.00
_cell.angle_gamma   90.00
#
_symmetry.space_group_name_H-M   'P 1'
#
loop_
_entity.id
_entity.type
_entity.pdbx_description
1 polymer ?
#
loop_
_entity_poly.entity_id
_entity_poly.type
_entity_poly.pdbx_seq_one_letter_code
_entity_poly.pdbx_strand_id
1 'polypeptide(L)'
;MKSDDELKNENPELYRVARESGTEAPFKGKYVDEKADGMYHCAVCNASLFSSDTKFESNSGWPSFTDPANREAVTLHEDTSGGMSRVEVRCKNCGAHLGHVFSDGPEKDGKTCDRFCINSVSLELKPKV
;
A
#
# COMPACT_ATOMS: atom_id res chain seq x y z
N MET A 1 5.21 14.49 -9.43
CA MET A 1 4.05 14.16 -8.57
C MET A 1 2.77 14.67 -9.22
N LYS A 2 1.74 13.89 -9.22
CA LYS A 2 0.45 14.29 -9.77
C LYS A 2 -0.28 15.23 -8.81
N SER A 3 -0.88 16.29 -9.36
CA SER A 3 -1.69 17.21 -8.56
C SER A 3 -3.05 16.57 -8.23
N ASP A 4 -3.75 17.13 -7.25
CA ASP A 4 -5.08 16.65 -6.89
C ASP A 4 -6.06 16.78 -8.06
N ASP A 5 -5.98 17.88 -8.83
CA ASP A 5 -6.83 18.07 -10.00
C ASP A 5 -6.56 17.03 -11.07
N GLU A 6 -5.29 16.69 -11.32
CA GLU A 6 -4.94 15.62 -12.25
C GLU A 6 -5.50 14.28 -11.80
N LEU A 7 -5.40 13.96 -10.51
CA LEU A 7 -5.93 12.72 -9.97
C LEU A 7 -7.45 12.65 -10.13
N LYS A 8 -8.16 13.71 -9.81
CA LYS A 8 -9.63 13.77 -9.95
C LYS A 8 -10.07 13.54 -11.38
N ASN A 9 -9.34 14.10 -12.34
CA ASN A 9 -9.70 14.03 -13.76
C ASN A 9 -9.26 12.73 -14.42
N GLU A 10 -8.05 12.26 -14.13
CA GLU A 10 -7.45 11.11 -14.81
C GLU A 10 -7.70 9.79 -14.11
N ASN A 11 -7.74 9.81 -12.77
CA ASN A 11 -7.91 8.59 -11.98
C ASN A 11 -8.65 8.89 -10.67
N PRO A 12 -9.98 9.08 -10.75
CA PRO A 12 -10.77 9.43 -9.55
C PRO A 12 -10.70 8.37 -8.45
N GLU A 13 -10.52 7.09 -8.79
CA GLU A 13 -10.36 6.04 -7.78
C GLU A 13 -9.07 6.24 -6.98
N LEU A 14 -7.98 6.58 -7.64
CA LEU A 14 -6.72 6.88 -6.96
C LEU A 14 -6.86 8.12 -6.07
N TYR A 15 -7.56 9.16 -6.56
CA TYR A 15 -7.82 10.36 -5.76
C TYR A 15 -8.59 9.99 -4.48
N ARG A 16 -9.66 9.20 -4.62
CA ARG A 16 -10.48 8.78 -3.47
C ARG A 16 -9.64 8.04 -2.42
N VAL A 17 -8.78 7.14 -2.86
CA VAL A 17 -7.92 6.38 -1.94
C VAL A 17 -6.81 7.24 -1.37
N ALA A 18 -6.07 7.94 -2.22
CA ALA A 18 -4.86 8.66 -1.82
C ALA A 18 -5.14 9.91 -0.97
N ARG A 19 -6.21 10.62 -1.27
CA ARG A 19 -6.50 11.93 -0.63
C ARG A 19 -7.72 11.91 0.28
N GLU A 20 -8.65 11.00 0.07
CA GLU A 20 -9.85 10.89 0.90
C GLU A 20 -9.82 9.65 1.80
N SER A 21 -8.68 8.99 1.90
CA SER A 21 -8.47 7.80 2.73
C SER A 21 -9.46 6.67 2.45
N GLY A 22 -9.84 6.54 1.18
CA GLY A 22 -10.72 5.47 0.74
C GLY A 22 -10.00 4.11 0.73
N THR A 23 -10.79 3.05 0.61
CA THR A 23 -10.29 1.68 0.50
C THR A 23 -10.92 1.03 -0.72
N GLU A 24 -10.11 0.40 -1.58
CA GLU A 24 -10.67 -0.35 -2.71
C GLU A 24 -11.34 -1.63 -2.23
N ALA A 25 -12.26 -2.16 -3.01
CA ALA A 25 -12.95 -3.41 -2.67
C ALA A 25 -11.96 -4.58 -2.63
N PRO A 26 -12.13 -5.53 -1.70
CA PRO A 26 -11.22 -6.67 -1.60
C PRO A 26 -11.29 -7.53 -2.86
N PHE A 27 -10.16 -8.11 -3.25
CA PHE A 27 -10.01 -8.98 -4.43
C PHE A 27 -10.26 -8.31 -5.77
N LYS A 28 -10.38 -6.97 -5.81
CA LYS A 28 -10.61 -6.20 -7.04
C LYS A 28 -9.35 -5.50 -7.56
N GLY A 29 -8.32 -5.37 -6.74
CA GLY A 29 -7.08 -4.70 -7.13
C GLY A 29 -6.24 -5.51 -8.09
N LYS A 30 -5.58 -4.82 -9.03
CA LYS A 30 -4.78 -5.48 -10.07
C LYS A 30 -3.54 -6.20 -9.55
N TYR A 31 -3.08 -5.88 -8.35
CA TYR A 31 -1.86 -6.48 -7.79
C TYR A 31 -2.11 -7.51 -6.70
N VAL A 32 -3.36 -7.86 -6.42
CA VAL A 32 -3.66 -8.85 -5.37
C VAL A 32 -2.92 -10.17 -5.62
N ASP A 33 -3.00 -10.68 -6.84
CA ASP A 33 -2.37 -11.95 -7.23
C ASP A 33 -1.10 -11.76 -8.05
N GLU A 34 -0.54 -10.56 -8.07
CA GLU A 34 0.65 -10.28 -8.90
C GLU A 34 1.88 -11.00 -8.36
N LYS A 35 2.57 -11.72 -9.23
CA LYS A 35 3.76 -12.52 -8.90
C LYS A 35 5.04 -12.00 -9.54
N ALA A 36 4.96 -10.99 -10.40
CA ALA A 36 6.14 -10.47 -11.09
C ALA A 36 7.11 -9.81 -10.10
N ASP A 37 8.40 -9.99 -10.33
CA ASP A 37 9.45 -9.35 -9.53
C ASP A 37 9.58 -7.89 -9.93
N GLY A 38 9.77 -7.03 -8.94
CA GLY A 38 9.98 -5.63 -9.20
C GLY A 38 9.77 -4.78 -7.97
N MET A 39 9.70 -3.48 -8.21
CA MET A 39 9.48 -2.50 -7.16
C MET A 39 8.12 -1.85 -7.34
N TYR A 40 7.32 -1.80 -6.26
CA TYR A 40 6.04 -1.11 -6.26
C TYR A 40 6.28 0.34 -5.86
N HIS A 41 5.90 1.25 -6.74
CA HIS A 41 6.05 2.70 -6.56
C HIS A 41 4.73 3.34 -6.19
N CYS A 42 4.79 4.50 -5.53
CA CYS A 42 3.60 5.30 -5.26
C CYS A 42 3.00 5.78 -6.58
N ALA A 43 1.71 5.52 -6.78
CA ALA A 43 1.02 5.93 -8.01
C ALA A 43 0.89 7.45 -8.15
N VAL A 44 1.02 8.20 -7.04
CA VAL A 44 0.92 9.66 -7.04
C VAL A 44 2.28 10.33 -7.33
N CYS A 45 3.32 9.93 -6.59
CA CYS A 45 4.61 10.64 -6.63
C CYS A 45 5.77 9.80 -7.18
N ASN A 46 5.53 8.52 -7.46
CA ASN A 46 6.53 7.61 -8.04
C ASN A 46 7.66 7.20 -7.07
N ALA A 47 7.54 7.50 -5.78
CA ALA A 47 8.53 7.04 -4.80
C ALA A 47 8.50 5.51 -4.67
N SER A 48 9.66 4.88 -4.44
CA SER A 48 9.73 3.43 -4.20
C SER A 48 9.13 3.10 -2.83
N LEU A 49 8.17 2.18 -2.77
CA LEU A 49 7.44 1.87 -1.54
C LEU A 49 7.67 0.44 -1.03
N PHE A 50 7.45 -0.56 -1.87
CA PHE A 50 7.53 -1.97 -1.49
C PHE A 50 8.20 -2.78 -2.57
N SER A 51 9.05 -3.73 -2.14
CA SER A 51 9.67 -4.70 -3.06
C SER A 51 8.80 -5.95 -3.15
N SER A 52 8.76 -6.56 -4.34
CA SER A 52 8.11 -7.86 -4.52
C SER A 52 8.70 -8.93 -3.61
N ASP A 53 9.94 -8.75 -3.14
CA ASP A 53 10.61 -9.71 -2.26
C ASP A 53 9.90 -9.87 -0.91
N THR A 54 9.15 -8.86 -0.48
CA THR A 54 8.40 -8.91 0.80
C THR A 54 6.90 -9.13 0.60
N LYS A 55 6.45 -9.28 -0.65
CA LYS A 55 5.03 -9.55 -0.93
C LYS A 55 4.68 -11.00 -0.59
N PHE A 56 3.52 -11.20 0.02
CA PHE A 56 3.05 -12.54 0.37
C PHE A 56 1.55 -12.67 0.21
N GLU A 57 1.06 -13.92 0.14
CA GLU A 57 -0.36 -14.25 0.04
C GLU A 57 -0.99 -14.17 1.43
N SER A 58 -1.88 -13.20 1.66
CA SER A 58 -2.53 -13.03 2.95
C SER A 58 -4.00 -13.44 2.97
N ASN A 59 -4.59 -13.69 1.80
CA ASN A 59 -6.02 -13.93 1.62
C ASN A 59 -6.90 -12.78 2.14
N SER A 60 -6.32 -11.60 2.34
CA SER A 60 -7.06 -10.44 2.82
C SER A 60 -7.86 -9.74 1.72
N GLY A 61 -7.51 -9.99 0.47
CA GLY A 61 -8.13 -9.31 -0.67
C GLY A 61 -7.37 -8.07 -1.15
N TRP A 62 -6.24 -7.77 -0.52
CA TRP A 62 -5.37 -6.66 -0.91
C TRP A 62 -3.92 -7.13 -0.99
N PRO A 63 -3.08 -6.48 -1.82
CA PRO A 63 -1.65 -6.78 -1.82
C PRO A 63 -1.06 -6.62 -0.42
N SER A 64 -0.26 -7.58 0.01
CA SER A 64 0.29 -7.58 1.36
C SER A 64 1.79 -7.75 1.33
N PHE A 65 2.48 -7.03 2.22
CA PHE A 65 3.94 -7.02 2.31
C PHE A 65 4.36 -7.10 3.78
N THR A 66 5.50 -7.72 4.04
CA THR A 66 6.00 -7.80 5.42
C THR A 66 6.71 -6.52 5.86
N ASP A 67 7.32 -5.81 4.90
CA ASP A 67 8.11 -4.61 5.18
C ASP A 67 8.03 -3.63 4.01
N PRO A 68 8.18 -2.32 4.26
CA PRO A 68 8.43 -1.38 3.17
C PRO A 68 9.85 -1.57 2.61
N ALA A 69 10.09 -1.08 1.41
CA ALA A 69 11.40 -1.16 0.76
C ALA A 69 12.49 -0.49 1.60
N ASN A 70 12.09 0.50 2.40
CA ASN A 70 12.98 1.28 3.25
C ASN A 70 12.12 1.92 4.33
N ARG A 71 12.66 2.08 5.54
CA ARG A 71 11.93 2.70 6.65
C ARG A 71 11.42 4.10 6.33
N GLU A 72 12.15 4.81 5.47
CA GLU A 72 11.82 6.18 5.07
C GLU A 72 10.80 6.27 3.95
N ALA A 73 10.33 5.13 3.44
CA ALA A 73 9.35 5.11 2.35
C ALA A 73 7.94 5.49 2.80
N VAL A 74 7.59 5.13 4.02
CA VAL A 74 6.23 5.31 4.55
C VAL A 74 6.23 5.94 5.92
N THR A 75 5.08 6.54 6.30
CA THR A 75 4.81 7.01 7.66
C THR A 75 3.60 6.26 8.22
N LEU A 76 3.58 6.08 9.53
CA LEU A 76 2.51 5.35 10.22
C LEU A 76 1.71 6.33 11.08
N HIS A 77 0.39 6.20 11.01
CA HIS A 77 -0.53 7.11 11.72
C HIS A 77 -1.62 6.33 12.43
N GLU A 78 -2.00 6.75 13.61
CA GLU A 78 -3.12 6.15 14.31
C GLU A 78 -4.41 6.45 13.55
N ASP A 79 -5.24 5.43 13.32
CA ASP A 79 -6.52 5.55 12.65
C ASP A 79 -7.61 4.95 13.54
N THR A 80 -8.43 5.82 14.12
CA THR A 80 -9.53 5.39 14.98
C THR A 80 -10.89 5.52 14.31
N SER A 81 -10.92 5.79 13.01
CA SER A 81 -12.17 5.91 12.25
C SER A 81 -12.96 4.59 12.31
N GLY A 82 -14.28 4.69 12.28
CA GLY A 82 -15.15 3.53 12.33
C GLY A 82 -15.15 2.81 13.68
N GLY A 83 -14.62 3.41 14.74
CA GLY A 83 -14.59 2.81 16.08
C GLY A 83 -13.55 1.72 16.26
N MET A 84 -12.69 1.49 15.27
CA MET A 84 -11.61 0.52 15.33
C MET A 84 -10.26 1.22 15.47
N SER A 85 -9.36 0.64 16.27
CA SER A 85 -8.00 1.15 16.38
C SER A 85 -7.13 0.43 15.36
N ARG A 86 -6.63 1.17 14.35
CA ARG A 86 -5.77 0.63 13.31
C ARG A 86 -4.58 1.56 13.10
N VAL A 87 -3.58 1.11 12.35
CA VAL A 87 -2.42 1.93 12.00
C VAL A 87 -2.45 2.15 10.49
N GLU A 88 -2.63 3.40 10.10
CA GLU A 88 -2.66 3.82 8.71
C GLU A 88 -1.24 3.96 8.15
N VAL A 89 -1.05 3.55 6.90
CA VAL A 89 0.22 3.67 6.18
C VAL A 89 0.07 4.73 5.09
N ARG A 90 0.94 5.72 5.10
CA ARG A 90 0.97 6.79 4.08
C ARG A 90 2.34 6.86 3.41
N CYS A 91 2.34 7.30 2.16
CA CYS A 91 3.60 7.60 1.46
C CYS A 91 4.29 8.77 2.15
N LYS A 92 5.54 8.59 2.57
CA LYS A 92 6.27 9.66 3.24
C LYS A 92 6.53 10.85 2.32
N ASN A 93 6.74 10.58 1.03
CA ASN A 93 7.08 11.62 0.07
C ASN A 93 5.90 12.55 -0.26
N CYS A 94 4.69 12.02 -0.43
CA CYS A 94 3.54 12.85 -0.85
C CYS A 94 2.34 12.81 0.10
N GLY A 95 2.39 12.00 1.16
CA GLY A 95 1.31 11.89 2.13
C GLY A 95 0.09 11.09 1.66
N ALA A 96 0.17 10.45 0.49
CA ALA A 96 -0.95 9.66 -0.02
C ALA A 96 -1.28 8.50 0.92
N HIS A 97 -2.58 8.29 1.18
CA HIS A 97 -3.04 7.12 1.93
C HIS A 97 -2.77 5.85 1.10
N LEU A 98 -2.10 4.88 1.68
CA LEU A 98 -1.77 3.63 1.00
C LEU A 98 -2.60 2.47 1.50
N GLY A 99 -2.79 2.37 2.79
CA GLY A 99 -3.50 1.27 3.42
C GLY A 99 -3.29 1.26 4.92
N HIS A 100 -3.19 0.06 5.49
CA HIS A 100 -3.01 -0.14 6.93
C HIS A 100 -2.00 -1.23 7.18
N VAL A 101 -1.37 -1.21 8.36
CA VAL A 101 -0.46 -2.27 8.79
C VAL A 101 -1.04 -2.95 10.04
N PHE A 102 -0.91 -4.28 10.07
CA PHE A 102 -1.37 -5.14 11.16
C PHE A 102 -0.19 -5.96 11.65
N SER A 103 -0.25 -6.44 12.89
CA SER A 103 0.83 -7.21 13.50
C SER A 103 0.67 -8.73 13.34
N ASP A 104 -0.19 -9.17 12.44
CA ASP A 104 -0.55 -10.57 12.22
C ASP A 104 -0.03 -11.13 10.89
N GLY A 105 1.15 -10.70 10.48
CA GLY A 105 1.79 -11.21 9.26
C GLY A 105 2.37 -12.61 9.44
N PRO A 106 3.10 -13.11 8.43
CA PRO A 106 3.68 -14.44 8.51
C PRO A 106 4.78 -14.52 9.56
N GLU A 107 5.03 -15.72 10.06
CA GLU A 107 6.15 -15.96 10.96
C GLU A 107 7.43 -16.19 10.16
N LYS A 108 8.52 -15.59 10.63
CA LYS A 108 9.82 -15.76 10.02
C LYS A 108 10.87 -15.75 11.14
N ASP A 109 11.72 -16.78 11.17
CA ASP A 109 12.77 -16.93 12.19
C ASP A 109 12.23 -16.84 13.62
N GLY A 110 11.05 -17.41 13.86
CA GLY A 110 10.43 -17.43 15.18
C GLY A 110 9.75 -16.12 15.58
N LYS A 111 9.65 -15.16 14.67
CA LYS A 111 9.01 -13.86 14.93
C LYS A 111 7.84 -13.63 13.97
N THR A 112 6.77 -13.03 14.49
CA THR A 112 5.64 -12.62 13.67
C THR A 112 5.98 -11.32 12.95
N CYS A 113 5.89 -11.35 11.62
CA CYS A 113 6.09 -10.15 10.81
C CYS A 113 4.84 -9.27 10.80
N ASP A 114 5.00 -8.02 10.38
CA ASP A 114 3.87 -7.15 10.12
C ASP A 114 3.20 -7.52 8.80
N ARG A 115 1.96 -7.12 8.64
CA ARG A 115 1.21 -7.26 7.40
C ARG A 115 0.79 -5.88 6.93
N PHE A 116 1.54 -5.33 5.97
CA PHE A 116 1.22 -4.07 5.29
C PHE A 116 0.20 -4.38 4.19
N CYS A 117 -1.05 -4.03 4.44
CA CYS A 117 -2.18 -4.30 3.55
C CYS A 117 -2.45 -3.03 2.74
N ILE A 118 -2.10 -3.04 1.46
CA ILE A 118 -2.01 -1.82 0.64
C ILE A 118 -2.98 -1.89 -0.53
N ASN A 119 -3.63 -0.76 -0.83
CA ASN A 119 -4.54 -0.65 -1.98
C ASN A 119 -3.76 -0.73 -3.29
N SER A 120 -4.16 -1.62 -4.21
CA SER A 120 -3.51 -1.76 -5.51
C SER A 120 -3.49 -0.46 -6.31
N VAL A 121 -4.57 0.31 -6.23
CA VAL A 121 -4.67 1.57 -6.98
C VAL A 121 -3.63 2.60 -6.55
N SER A 122 -3.11 2.48 -5.32
CA SER A 122 -2.07 3.37 -4.80
C SER A 122 -0.67 3.01 -5.27
N LEU A 123 -0.54 1.88 -5.98
CA LEU A 123 0.74 1.31 -6.38
C LEU A 123 0.89 1.24 -7.89
N GLU A 124 2.13 1.32 -8.33
CA GLU A 124 2.50 1.04 -9.71
C GLU A 124 3.71 0.11 -9.69
N LEU A 125 3.55 -1.08 -10.21
CA LEU A 125 4.64 -2.06 -10.28
C LEU A 125 5.56 -1.72 -11.45
N LYS A 126 6.84 -1.55 -11.14
CA LYS A 126 7.89 -1.44 -12.16
C LYS A 126 8.65 -2.76 -12.16
N PRO A 127 8.43 -3.61 -13.17
CA PRO A 127 9.04 -4.92 -13.20
C PRO A 127 10.55 -4.86 -13.29
N LYS A 128 11.19 -5.86 -12.73
CA LYS A 128 12.63 -6.01 -12.80
C LYS A 128 12.98 -6.42 -14.24
N VAL A 129 13.96 -5.74 -14.81
CA VAL A 129 14.40 -5.97 -16.19
C VAL A 129 15.45 -7.07 -16.22
#